data_b281a8a72e4bc1114758447ecc6f0c69
#
_entry.id   b281a8a72e4bc1114758447ecc6f0c69
#
_cell.length_a   1.000
_cell.length_b   1.000
_cell.length_c   1.000
_cell.angle_alpha   90.00
_cell.angle_beta   90.00
_cell.angle_gamma   90.00
#
_symmetry.space_group_name_H-M   'P 1'
#
loop_
_entity.id
_entity.type
_entity.pdbx_description
1 polymer ?
#
loop_
_entity_poly.entity_id
_entity_poly.type
_entity_poly.pdbx_seq_one_letter_code
_entity_poly.pdbx_strand_id
1 'polypeptide(L)'
;NEAYPEQIEQVQKVLAEKVQAVKATQRLTDSPACLVRNQYDLGAALRQMLEASGQKLPETKPTLEVNPHHPLMNRLSQTTDDSRFESLALIILDQATLAEGGALADPAAYVKRLNSLLMELA
;
A
#
# COMPACT_ATOMS: atom_id res chain seq x y z
N ASN A 1 -2.82 -17.58 2.95
CA ASN A 1 -3.54 -16.36 3.24
C ASN A 1 -4.56 -16.56 4.37
N GLU A 2 -5.00 -17.75 4.61
CA GLU A 2 -5.91 -18.03 5.70
C GLU A 2 -5.27 -17.88 7.07
N ALA A 3 -3.95 -17.91 7.13
CA ALA A 3 -3.21 -17.83 8.39
C ALA A 3 -3.20 -16.42 8.99
N TYR A 4 -3.61 -15.39 8.21
CA TYR A 4 -3.48 -14.00 8.66
C TYR A 4 -4.73 -13.17 8.38
N PRO A 5 -5.94 -13.69 8.64
CA PRO A 5 -7.16 -12.94 8.29
C PRO A 5 -7.34 -11.66 9.08
N GLU A 6 -7.00 -11.67 10.36
CA GLU A 6 -7.17 -10.48 11.20
C GLU A 6 -6.25 -9.36 10.78
N GLN A 7 -5.00 -9.68 10.47
CA GLN A 7 -4.03 -8.70 10.02
C GLN A 7 -4.48 -8.03 8.74
N ILE A 8 -4.97 -8.84 7.80
CA ILE A 8 -5.43 -8.33 6.51
C ILE A 8 -6.64 -7.43 6.68
N GLU A 9 -7.58 -7.82 7.54
CA GLU A 9 -8.74 -7.00 7.83
C GLU A 9 -8.36 -5.65 8.43
N GLN A 10 -7.40 -5.63 9.34
CA GLN A 10 -6.95 -4.39 9.95
C GLN A 10 -6.29 -3.47 8.93
N VAL A 11 -5.46 -4.03 8.07
CA VAL A 11 -4.83 -3.24 7.00
C VAL A 11 -5.89 -2.68 6.06
N GLN A 12 -6.87 -3.50 5.71
CA GLN A 12 -7.94 -3.08 4.83
C GLN A 12 -8.76 -1.93 5.42
N LYS A 13 -9.04 -1.98 6.71
CA LYS A 13 -9.75 -0.89 7.40
C LYS A 13 -8.97 0.42 7.33
N VAL A 14 -7.68 0.34 7.61
CA VAL A 14 -6.82 1.54 7.62
C VAL A 14 -6.70 2.14 6.24
N LEU A 15 -6.63 1.30 5.21
CA LEU A 15 -6.39 1.74 3.84
C LEU A 15 -7.65 1.78 2.98
N ALA A 16 -8.83 1.68 3.57
CA ALA A 16 -10.09 1.56 2.84
C ALA A 16 -10.34 2.69 1.85
N GLU A 17 -9.83 3.89 2.14
CA GLU A 17 -10.00 5.03 1.25
C GLU A 17 -9.04 4.99 0.06
N LYS A 18 -7.99 4.20 0.15
CA LYS A 18 -6.90 4.20 -0.82
C LYS A 18 -6.85 2.94 -1.68
N VAL A 19 -7.36 1.83 -1.17
CA VAL A 19 -7.36 0.56 -1.91
C VAL A 19 -8.75 -0.05 -1.89
N GLN A 20 -9.03 -0.81 -2.93
CA GLN A 20 -10.30 -1.51 -3.07
C GLN A 20 -10.36 -2.72 -2.14
N ALA A 21 -9.25 -3.41 -1.98
CA ALA A 21 -9.17 -4.60 -1.13
C ALA A 21 -7.71 -4.88 -0.78
N VAL A 22 -7.51 -5.66 0.28
CA VAL A 22 -6.18 -6.15 0.66
C VAL A 22 -6.25 -7.67 0.63
N LYS A 23 -5.32 -8.29 -0.05
CA LYS A 23 -5.27 -9.75 -0.19
C LYS A 23 -3.88 -10.27 0.11
N ALA A 24 -3.81 -11.46 0.69
CA ALA A 24 -2.53 -12.14 0.87
C ALA A 24 -2.13 -12.81 -0.43
N THR A 25 -0.83 -12.86 -0.69
CA THR A 25 -0.31 -13.53 -1.86
C THR A 25 0.98 -14.27 -1.51
N GLN A 26 1.25 -15.34 -2.24
CA GLN A 26 2.50 -16.08 -2.08
C GLN A 26 3.48 -15.78 -3.21
N ARG A 27 3.09 -14.91 -4.14
CA ARG A 27 3.95 -14.57 -5.29
C ARG A 27 5.12 -13.70 -4.92
N LEU A 28 4.96 -12.88 -3.88
CA LEU A 28 6.00 -11.93 -3.48
C LEU A 28 7.06 -12.62 -2.65
N THR A 29 8.32 -12.42 -3.01
CA THR A 29 9.45 -13.01 -2.28
C THR A 29 10.28 -11.94 -1.55
N ASP A 30 10.53 -10.82 -2.21
CA ASP A 30 11.41 -9.77 -1.68
C ASP A 30 10.65 -8.54 -1.19
N SER A 31 9.41 -8.38 -1.62
CA SER A 31 8.62 -7.20 -1.29
C SER A 31 7.53 -7.53 -0.30
N PRO A 32 7.21 -6.61 0.63
CA PRO A 32 6.11 -6.83 1.57
C PRO A 32 4.76 -6.73 0.90
N ALA A 33 4.64 -5.96 -0.19
CA ALA A 33 3.35 -5.74 -0.85
C ALA A 33 3.55 -5.22 -2.26
N CYS A 34 2.52 -5.38 -3.08
CA CYS A 34 2.47 -4.76 -4.39
C CYS A 34 1.03 -4.36 -4.71
N LEU A 35 0.89 -3.45 -5.67
CA LEU A 35 -0.44 -3.03 -6.13
C LEU A 35 -0.81 -3.83 -7.37
N VAL A 36 -2.06 -4.29 -7.39
CA VAL A 36 -2.63 -5.00 -8.53
C VAL A 36 -3.84 -4.20 -9.01
N ARG A 37 -3.83 -3.83 -10.27
CA ARG A 37 -4.92 -3.07 -10.84
C ARG A 37 -5.83 -3.98 -11.64
N ASN A 38 -7.10 -3.56 -11.73
CA ASN A 38 -8.07 -4.25 -12.55
C ASN A 38 -7.58 -4.27 -13.99
N GLN A 39 -7.87 -5.35 -14.73
CA GLN A 39 -7.46 -5.45 -16.13
C GLN A 39 -8.04 -4.34 -17.01
N TYR A 40 -9.12 -3.71 -16.56
CA TYR A 40 -9.74 -2.59 -17.27
C TYR A 40 -9.23 -1.25 -16.77
N ASP A 41 -8.36 -1.26 -15.79
CA ASP A 41 -7.79 -0.03 -15.26
C ASP A 41 -6.64 0.43 -16.14
N LEU A 42 -6.51 1.73 -16.28
CA LEU A 42 -5.44 2.32 -17.07
C LEU A 42 -4.18 2.41 -16.24
N GLY A 43 -3.03 2.24 -16.87
CA GLY A 43 -1.77 2.47 -16.19
C GLY A 43 -1.65 3.93 -15.76
N ALA A 44 -0.81 4.17 -14.75
CA ALA A 44 -0.65 5.52 -14.20
C ALA A 44 -0.25 6.54 -15.27
N ALA A 45 0.66 6.17 -16.17
CA ALA A 45 1.12 7.08 -17.22
C ALA A 45 -0.01 7.43 -18.18
N LEU A 46 -0.81 6.44 -18.56
CA LEU A 46 -1.92 6.68 -19.49
C LEU A 46 -3.01 7.53 -18.83
N ARG A 47 -3.31 7.27 -17.56
CA ARG A 47 -4.25 8.11 -16.82
C ARG A 47 -3.79 9.56 -16.81
N GLN A 48 -2.52 9.79 -16.53
CA GLN A 48 -1.96 11.14 -16.51
C GLN A 48 -2.09 11.82 -17.87
N MET A 49 -1.84 11.08 -18.94
CA MET A 49 -1.98 11.63 -20.28
C MET A 49 -3.41 12.04 -20.56
N LEU A 50 -4.37 11.22 -20.23
CA LEU A 50 -5.77 11.49 -20.49
C LEU A 50 -6.28 12.65 -19.63
N GLU A 51 -5.86 12.71 -18.39
CA GLU A 51 -6.23 13.81 -17.50
C GLU A 51 -5.62 15.13 -17.97
N ALA A 52 -4.40 15.09 -18.47
CA ALA A 52 -3.75 16.27 -19.00
C ALA A 52 -4.46 16.80 -20.24
N SER A 53 -5.12 15.94 -21.00
CA SER A 53 -5.89 16.36 -22.17
C SER A 53 -7.29 16.86 -21.83
N GLY A 54 -7.64 16.89 -20.53
CA GLY A 54 -8.90 17.42 -20.08
C GLY A 54 -10.00 16.40 -19.84
N GLN A 55 -9.71 15.12 -20.00
CA GLN A 55 -10.70 14.08 -19.77
C GLN A 55 -10.75 13.72 -18.29
N LYS A 56 -11.97 13.54 -17.79
CA LYS A 56 -12.17 13.07 -16.43
C LYS A 56 -12.34 11.57 -16.44
N LEU A 57 -11.45 10.88 -15.71
CA LEU A 57 -11.52 9.44 -15.59
C LEU A 57 -12.09 9.06 -14.24
N PRO A 58 -12.88 7.97 -14.17
CA PRO A 58 -13.34 7.50 -12.87
C PRO A 58 -12.16 7.08 -12.01
N GLU A 59 -12.23 7.37 -10.73
CA GLU A 59 -11.23 6.91 -9.79
C GLU A 59 -11.40 5.41 -9.57
N THR A 60 -10.35 4.67 -9.87
CA THR A 60 -10.31 3.26 -9.57
C THR A 60 -9.24 3.02 -8.52
N LYS A 61 -9.61 2.24 -7.52
CA LYS A 61 -8.68 1.91 -6.45
C LYS A 61 -8.05 0.57 -6.74
N PRO A 62 -6.73 0.44 -6.56
CA PRO A 62 -6.07 -0.84 -6.78
C PRO A 62 -6.33 -1.79 -5.62
N THR A 63 -5.98 -3.06 -5.83
CA THR A 63 -5.94 -4.04 -4.78
C THR A 63 -4.50 -4.12 -4.27
N LEU A 64 -4.33 -4.12 -2.95
CA LEU A 64 -3.02 -4.28 -2.35
C LEU A 64 -2.83 -5.77 -2.03
N GLU A 65 -1.84 -6.39 -2.66
CA GLU A 65 -1.45 -7.76 -2.34
C GLU A 65 -0.28 -7.72 -1.38
N VAL A 66 -0.39 -8.42 -0.27
CA VAL A 66 0.63 -8.42 0.76
C VAL A 66 1.23 -9.81 0.91
N ASN A 67 2.52 -9.84 1.24
CA ASN A 67 3.22 -11.07 1.54
C ASN A 67 3.21 -11.27 3.05
N PRO A 68 2.35 -12.15 3.59
CA PRO A 68 2.21 -12.29 5.04
C PRO A 68 3.45 -12.84 5.71
N HIS A 69 4.37 -13.43 4.95
CA HIS A 69 5.60 -13.99 5.49
C HIS A 69 6.76 -12.99 5.50
N HIS A 70 6.57 -11.81 4.93
CA HIS A 70 7.62 -10.80 4.92
C HIS A 70 7.84 -10.25 6.33
N PRO A 71 9.10 -9.99 6.73
CA PRO A 71 9.37 -9.46 8.09
C PRO A 71 8.61 -8.18 8.43
N LEU A 72 8.38 -7.29 7.45
CA LEU A 72 7.61 -6.07 7.69
C LEU A 72 6.16 -6.37 8.05
N MET A 73 5.59 -7.40 7.42
CA MET A 73 4.22 -7.80 7.74
C MET A 73 4.14 -8.45 9.11
N ASN A 74 5.17 -9.18 9.50
CA ASN A 74 5.27 -9.72 10.86
C ASN A 74 5.32 -8.59 11.89
N ARG A 75 6.11 -7.57 11.61
CA ARG A 75 6.23 -6.40 12.46
C ARG A 75 4.87 -5.74 12.64
N LEU A 76 4.14 -5.61 11.54
CA LEU A 76 2.82 -5.01 11.52
C LEU A 76 1.86 -5.79 12.43
N SER A 77 1.89 -7.12 12.35
CA SER A 77 1.00 -7.96 13.15
C SER A 77 1.31 -7.88 14.65
N GLN A 78 2.52 -7.49 15.01
CA GLN A 78 2.94 -7.34 16.41
C GLN A 78 2.69 -5.93 16.95
N THR A 79 2.25 -5.02 16.09
CA THR A 79 2.05 -3.63 16.46
C THR A 79 0.67 -3.47 17.11
N THR A 80 0.65 -3.02 18.36
CA THR A 80 -0.58 -2.86 19.10
C THR A 80 -1.08 -1.41 19.16
N ASP A 81 -0.20 -0.47 18.87
CA ASP A 81 -0.54 0.96 18.83
C ASP A 81 -1.21 1.27 17.51
N ASP A 82 -2.46 1.75 17.55
CA ASP A 82 -3.24 2.03 16.34
C ASP A 82 -2.58 3.07 15.44
N SER A 83 -1.99 4.10 16.03
CA SER A 83 -1.32 5.15 15.29
C SER A 83 -0.09 4.62 14.56
N ARG A 84 0.68 3.77 15.23
CA ARG A 84 1.86 3.15 14.63
C ARG A 84 1.45 2.16 13.55
N PHE A 85 0.41 1.39 13.79
CA PHE A 85 -0.11 0.45 12.80
C PHE A 85 -0.51 1.19 11.52
N GLU A 86 -1.24 2.28 11.66
CA GLU A 86 -1.64 3.10 10.52
C GLU A 86 -0.44 3.63 9.75
N SER A 87 0.57 4.14 10.46
CA SER A 87 1.79 4.64 9.82
C SER A 87 2.51 3.56 9.04
N LEU A 88 2.65 2.37 9.63
CA LEU A 88 3.30 1.24 8.95
C LEU A 88 2.51 0.80 7.72
N ALA A 89 1.19 0.72 7.83
CA ALA A 89 0.35 0.32 6.71
C ALA A 89 0.46 1.31 5.57
N LEU A 90 0.47 2.61 5.87
CA LEU A 90 0.63 3.65 4.85
C LEU A 90 2.00 3.61 4.19
N ILE A 91 3.04 3.33 4.96
CA ILE A 91 4.38 3.19 4.40
C ILE A 91 4.44 2.01 3.44
N ILE A 92 3.85 0.89 3.81
CA ILE A 92 3.82 -0.30 2.95
C ILE A 92 3.07 -0.01 1.65
N LEU A 93 1.94 0.67 1.75
CA LEU A 93 1.18 1.07 0.56
C LEU A 93 2.00 2.00 -0.33
N ASP A 94 2.64 3.00 0.27
CA ASP A 94 3.43 3.96 -0.49
C ASP A 94 4.61 3.28 -1.18
N GLN A 95 5.26 2.33 -0.51
CA GLN A 95 6.33 1.55 -1.14
C GLN A 95 5.83 0.76 -2.34
N ALA A 96 4.65 0.15 -2.21
CA ALA A 96 4.06 -0.60 -3.31
C ALA A 96 3.74 0.32 -4.49
N THR A 97 3.26 1.53 -4.20
CA THR A 97 2.98 2.52 -5.24
C THR A 97 4.24 2.90 -5.98
N LEU A 98 5.32 3.17 -5.25
CA LEU A 98 6.60 3.52 -5.87
C LEU A 98 7.19 2.37 -6.68
N ALA A 99 7.02 1.15 -6.17
CA ALA A 99 7.56 -0.03 -6.85
C ALA A 99 6.91 -0.27 -8.21
N GLU A 100 5.66 0.12 -8.38
CA GLU A 100 4.99 -0.03 -9.68
C GLU A 100 5.25 1.15 -10.61
N GLY A 101 6.03 2.12 -10.16
CA GLY A 101 6.36 3.30 -10.95
C GLY A 101 5.39 4.46 -10.79
N GLY A 102 4.48 4.37 -9.83
CA GLY A 102 3.54 5.43 -9.56
C GLY A 102 4.15 6.56 -8.73
N ALA A 103 3.40 7.64 -8.58
CA ALA A 103 3.79 8.78 -7.77
C ALA A 103 2.93 8.84 -6.52
N LEU A 104 3.54 9.29 -5.42
CA LEU A 104 2.81 9.46 -4.17
C LEU A 104 2.03 10.77 -4.21
N ALA A 105 0.82 10.73 -3.63
CA ALA A 105 0.01 11.95 -3.52
C ALA A 105 0.66 12.96 -2.57
N ASP A 106 1.31 12.46 -1.52
CA ASP A 106 2.00 13.32 -0.56
C ASP A 106 3.35 12.69 -0.19
N PRO A 107 4.36 12.90 -1.05
CA PRO A 107 5.68 12.32 -0.77
C PRO A 107 6.33 12.86 0.50
N ALA A 108 6.03 14.10 0.88
CA ALA A 108 6.59 14.66 2.11
C ALA A 108 6.07 13.92 3.34
N ALA A 109 4.81 13.55 3.34
CA ALA A 109 4.24 12.77 4.43
C ALA A 109 4.87 11.39 4.54
N TYR A 110 5.14 10.76 3.39
CA TYR A 110 5.81 9.47 3.37
C TYR A 110 7.21 9.56 3.99
N VAL A 111 7.98 10.56 3.58
CA VAL A 111 9.33 10.75 4.12
C VAL A 111 9.28 10.98 5.63
N LYS A 112 8.32 11.75 6.09
CA LYS A 112 8.17 12.04 7.52
C LYS A 112 7.86 10.77 8.31
N ARG A 113 6.94 9.94 7.81
CA ARG A 113 6.60 8.67 8.45
C ARG A 113 7.79 7.74 8.50
N LEU A 114 8.52 7.65 7.40
CA LEU A 114 9.67 6.79 7.31
C LEU A 114 10.77 7.23 8.27
N ASN A 115 11.04 8.54 8.33
CA ASN A 115 12.04 9.07 9.24
C ASN A 115 11.67 8.81 10.70
N SER A 116 10.40 8.96 11.05
CA SER A 116 9.95 8.67 12.42
C SER A 116 10.25 7.22 12.81
N LEU A 117 10.02 6.29 11.87
CA LEU A 117 10.32 4.89 12.12
C LEU A 117 11.80 4.63 12.27
N LEU A 118 12.59 5.24 11.40
CA LEU A 118 14.04 5.08 11.44
C LEU A 118 14.62 5.62 12.76
N MET A 119 14.07 6.71 13.27
CA MET A 119 14.49 7.28 14.55
C MET A 119 14.23 6.31 15.70
N GLU A 120 13.13 5.58 15.64
CA GLU A 120 12.83 4.60 16.68
C GLU A 120 13.76 3.40 16.64
N LEU A 121 14.32 3.09 15.48
CA LEU A 121 15.25 1.97 15.33
C LEU A 121 16.69 2.34 15.68
N ALA A 122 16.98 3.62 15.71
CA ALA A 122 18.33 4.10 15.97
C ALA A 122 18.77 3.94 17.43
#